data_aec7ceb87e26dce8a1fb342b0b55a333
#
_entry.id   aec7ceb87e26dce8a1fb342b0b55a333
#
_cell.length_a   1.000
_cell.length_b   1.000
_cell.length_c   1.000
_cell.angle_alpha   90.00
_cell.angle_beta   90.00
_cell.angle_gamma   90.00
#
_symmetry.space_group_name_H-M   'P 1'
#
loop_
_entity.id
_entity.type
_entity.pdbx_description
1 polymer ?
#
loop_
_entity_poly.entity_id
_entity_poly.type
_entity_poly.pdbx_seq_one_letter_code
_entity_poly.pdbx_strand_id
1 'polypeptide(L)'
;MAAGARPGRLLTTLGLLWLAGAGLRLTVLAVPPVIPLLHRDLQLSETGIGVLSSLPSLLFAAAAVPGSLLISRVGARHTLVAGLALTALAGASRAVSPDALVLFATTFLMGLGIAVMQPSLPPLARDWLPQRIGFATAVYANGLLMGEILAVSLTLPVVLPLVGGSWRLNFVAWSVPVLATAVLIGLLAPPAHAGARSDGRRWWPEWGNARTWRIGLMLGSVNALYFATNAFLPDYLHRAGHGAQIGRSLTLLNICQLPASFLMLAFADRLTGRRWPFVATGLLCLASVLGVVLMPYAWVPAWSGLLGFSCAFGLVLSLALPPLLAEPDDVHRLSAGMFTISYACAVVVPIVGGMAWDSTGVAAAAFAPGAVFALLMAVLALGLDLPRG
;
A
#
# COMPACT_ATOMS: atom_id res chain seq x y z
N MET A 1 -13.61 -33.78 -7.81
CA MET A 1 -13.73 -33.30 -9.22
C MET A 1 -14.34 -31.89 -9.15
N ALA A 2 -13.52 -30.85 -9.16
CA ALA A 2 -13.97 -29.47 -9.08
C ALA A 2 -14.46 -29.02 -10.48
N ALA A 3 -15.73 -28.62 -10.54
CA ALA A 3 -16.36 -28.07 -11.75
C ALA A 3 -15.53 -26.88 -12.25
N GLY A 4 -15.02 -27.01 -13.48
CA GLY A 4 -14.19 -26.00 -14.13
C GLY A 4 -14.90 -24.65 -14.17
N ALA A 5 -14.35 -23.67 -13.46
CA ALA A 5 -14.77 -22.30 -13.61
C ALA A 5 -14.62 -21.92 -15.10
N ARG A 6 -15.73 -21.49 -15.73
CA ARG A 6 -15.67 -21.03 -17.12
C ARG A 6 -14.56 -19.99 -17.26
N PRO A 7 -13.66 -20.13 -18.27
CA PRO A 7 -12.47 -19.27 -18.38
C PRO A 7 -12.79 -17.76 -18.35
N GLY A 8 -13.96 -17.36 -18.85
CA GLY A 8 -14.41 -15.97 -18.75
C GLY A 8 -14.69 -15.48 -17.33
N ARG A 9 -15.16 -16.33 -16.43
CA ARG A 9 -15.37 -15.94 -15.01
C ARG A 9 -14.06 -15.72 -14.27
N LEU A 10 -13.04 -16.52 -14.57
CA LEU A 10 -11.72 -16.37 -13.97
C LEU A 10 -11.09 -15.04 -14.37
N LEU A 11 -11.08 -14.70 -15.65
CA LEU A 11 -10.54 -13.43 -16.14
C LEU A 11 -11.28 -12.23 -15.56
N THR A 12 -12.60 -12.29 -15.47
CA THR A 12 -13.40 -11.24 -14.82
C THR A 12 -13.00 -11.05 -13.35
N THR A 13 -12.89 -12.15 -12.61
CA THR A 13 -12.51 -12.10 -11.17
C THR A 13 -11.11 -11.52 -10.99
N LEU A 14 -10.15 -11.91 -11.81
CA LEU A 14 -8.78 -11.38 -11.78
C LEU A 14 -8.77 -9.88 -12.13
N GLY A 15 -9.51 -9.47 -13.15
CA GLY A 15 -9.64 -8.07 -13.53
C GLY A 15 -10.26 -7.22 -12.41
N LEU A 16 -11.29 -7.73 -11.74
CA LEU A 16 -11.92 -7.03 -10.60
C LEU A 16 -10.97 -6.90 -9.40
N LEU A 17 -10.19 -7.94 -9.08
CA LEU A 17 -9.16 -7.87 -8.03
C LEU A 17 -8.09 -6.85 -8.39
N TRP A 18 -7.63 -6.84 -9.63
CA TRP A 18 -6.62 -5.91 -10.11
C TRP A 18 -7.13 -4.46 -10.05
N LEU A 19 -8.34 -4.19 -10.54
CA LEU A 19 -8.98 -2.88 -10.48
C LEU A 19 -9.21 -2.41 -9.04
N ALA A 20 -9.63 -3.32 -8.15
CA ALA A 20 -9.79 -3.01 -6.73
C ALA A 20 -8.45 -2.60 -6.09
N GLY A 21 -7.37 -3.32 -6.41
CA GLY A 21 -6.02 -2.94 -6.01
C GLY A 21 -5.62 -1.54 -6.52
N ALA A 22 -5.82 -1.27 -7.80
CA ALA A 22 -5.54 0.03 -8.40
C ALA A 22 -6.34 1.17 -7.72
N GLY A 23 -7.60 0.92 -7.39
CA GLY A 23 -8.48 1.86 -6.69
C GLY A 23 -7.96 2.32 -5.33
N LEU A 24 -7.08 1.55 -4.68
CA LEU A 24 -6.43 1.96 -3.43
C LEU A 24 -5.46 3.14 -3.60
N ARG A 25 -4.92 3.37 -4.79
CA ARG A 25 -3.82 4.32 -5.01
C ARG A 25 -4.13 5.44 -6.00
N LEU A 26 -5.01 5.21 -6.99
CA LEU A 26 -5.27 6.16 -8.06
C LEU A 26 -5.58 7.57 -7.56
N THR A 27 -6.52 7.72 -6.62
CA THR A 27 -6.96 9.02 -6.11
C THR A 27 -5.95 9.68 -5.16
N VAL A 28 -5.14 8.90 -4.45
CA VAL A 28 -4.11 9.39 -3.52
C VAL A 28 -2.93 9.95 -4.31
N LEU A 29 -2.43 9.16 -5.25
CA LEU A 29 -1.23 9.50 -6.02
C LEU A 29 -1.52 10.47 -7.19
N ALA A 30 -2.76 10.85 -7.41
CA ALA A 30 -3.15 11.95 -8.29
C ALA A 30 -2.80 13.34 -7.71
N VAL A 31 -2.47 13.45 -6.40
CA VAL A 31 -2.16 14.70 -5.70
C VAL A 31 -0.75 15.21 -6.01
N PRO A 32 0.33 14.42 -5.82
CA PRO A 32 1.70 14.92 -5.95
C PRO A 32 1.99 15.70 -7.24
N PRO A 33 1.56 15.24 -8.43
CA PRO A 33 1.86 15.97 -9.67
C PRO A 33 1.22 17.35 -9.76
N VAL A 34 0.12 17.60 -9.04
CA VAL A 34 -0.62 18.86 -9.09
C VAL A 34 -0.39 19.78 -7.89
N ILE A 35 0.52 19.42 -6.97
CA ILE A 35 0.88 20.23 -5.80
C ILE A 35 1.22 21.68 -6.17
N PRO A 36 2.02 21.98 -7.23
CA PRO A 36 2.31 23.36 -7.61
C PRO A 36 1.06 24.19 -7.96
N LEU A 37 0.04 23.54 -8.56
CA LEU A 37 -1.23 24.18 -8.89
C LEU A 37 -2.07 24.43 -7.63
N LEU A 38 -2.11 23.46 -6.70
CA LEU A 38 -2.79 23.61 -5.41
C LEU A 38 -2.16 24.71 -4.57
N HIS A 39 -0.83 24.79 -4.56
CA HIS A 39 -0.07 25.82 -3.84
C HIS A 39 -0.46 27.21 -4.34
N ARG A 40 -0.48 27.40 -5.66
CA ARG A 40 -0.83 28.67 -6.27
C ARG A 40 -2.28 29.06 -6.04
N ASP A 41 -3.23 28.13 -6.21
CA ASP A 41 -4.66 28.44 -6.22
C ASP A 41 -5.25 28.55 -4.81
N LEU A 42 -4.78 27.73 -3.85
CA LEU A 42 -5.30 27.67 -2.48
C LEU A 42 -4.32 28.27 -1.44
N GLN A 43 -3.17 28.79 -1.89
CA GLN A 43 -2.14 29.38 -1.04
C GLN A 43 -1.75 28.49 0.16
N LEU A 44 -1.65 27.18 -0.10
CA LEU A 44 -1.27 26.21 0.93
C LEU A 44 0.19 26.44 1.36
N SER A 45 0.44 26.42 2.66
CA SER A 45 1.81 26.39 3.17
C SER A 45 2.48 25.04 2.91
N GLU A 46 3.81 24.97 2.96
CA GLU A 46 4.57 23.71 2.86
C GLU A 46 4.11 22.69 3.91
N THR A 47 3.84 23.15 5.15
CA THR A 47 3.25 22.33 6.20
C THR A 47 1.87 21.79 5.79
N GLY A 48 1.02 22.63 5.17
CA GLY A 48 -0.28 22.23 4.66
C GLY A 48 -0.17 21.12 3.62
N ILE A 49 0.77 21.24 2.67
CA ILE A 49 1.06 20.21 1.66
C ILE A 49 1.55 18.92 2.32
N GLY A 50 2.43 19.02 3.30
CA GLY A 50 2.90 17.87 4.08
C GLY A 50 1.77 17.13 4.78
N VAL A 51 0.86 17.87 5.44
CA VAL A 51 -0.35 17.30 6.06
C VAL A 51 -1.26 16.64 5.02
N LEU A 52 -1.53 17.31 3.90
CA LEU A 52 -2.37 16.79 2.82
C LEU A 52 -1.84 15.44 2.28
N SER A 53 -0.53 15.34 2.13
CA SER A 53 0.14 14.14 1.59
C SER A 53 0.21 13.00 2.61
N SER A 54 0.33 13.29 3.90
CA SER A 54 0.45 12.28 4.96
C SER A 54 -0.90 11.80 5.52
N LEU A 55 -1.95 12.61 5.36
CA LEU A 55 -3.29 12.35 5.88
C LEU A 55 -3.84 10.96 5.51
N PRO A 56 -3.76 10.48 4.24
CA PRO A 56 -4.22 9.13 3.91
C PRO A 56 -3.48 8.03 4.68
N SER A 57 -2.17 8.15 4.87
CA SER A 57 -1.37 7.14 5.57
C SER A 57 -1.73 7.01 7.05
N LEU A 58 -2.02 8.14 7.71
CA LEU A 58 -2.53 8.16 9.08
C LEU A 58 -3.89 7.47 9.19
N LEU A 59 -4.77 7.71 8.20
CA LEU A 59 -6.07 7.07 8.16
C LEU A 59 -5.97 5.57 7.93
N PHE A 60 -5.02 5.11 7.10
CA PHE A 60 -4.79 3.68 6.89
C PHE A 60 -4.40 2.96 8.18
N ALA A 61 -3.65 3.61 9.07
CA ALA A 61 -3.37 3.06 10.40
C ALA A 61 -4.62 3.04 11.29
N ALA A 62 -5.38 4.14 11.33
CA ALA A 62 -6.49 4.32 12.28
C ALA A 62 -7.78 3.58 11.87
N ALA A 63 -8.12 3.55 10.58
CA ALA A 63 -9.42 3.10 10.12
C ALA A 63 -9.47 1.66 9.58
N ALA A 64 -8.35 0.92 9.59
CA ALA A 64 -8.34 -0.50 9.25
C ALA A 64 -9.21 -1.33 10.21
N VAL A 65 -9.22 -0.99 11.50
CA VAL A 65 -10.04 -1.69 12.52
C VAL A 65 -11.53 -1.39 12.34
N PRO A 66 -12.00 -0.13 12.17
CA PRO A 66 -13.37 0.16 11.70
C PRO A 66 -13.75 -0.56 10.41
N GLY A 67 -12.82 -0.74 9.48
CA GLY A 67 -13.01 -1.55 8.27
C GLY A 67 -13.35 -3.01 8.60
N SER A 68 -12.64 -3.62 9.54
CA SER A 68 -12.94 -4.97 10.02
C SER A 68 -14.34 -5.08 10.63
N LEU A 69 -14.79 -4.07 11.39
CA LEU A 69 -16.15 -4.01 11.93
C LEU A 69 -17.18 -3.96 10.79
N LEU A 70 -16.97 -3.17 9.77
CA LEU A 70 -17.89 -3.08 8.65
C LEU A 70 -17.95 -4.41 7.88
N ILE A 71 -16.78 -5.07 7.66
CA ILE A 71 -16.71 -6.39 7.03
C ILE A 71 -17.53 -7.42 7.82
N SER A 72 -17.41 -7.43 9.15
CA SER A 72 -18.14 -8.37 10.01
C SER A 72 -19.67 -8.18 9.96
N ARG A 73 -20.15 -6.95 9.66
CA ARG A 73 -21.58 -6.61 9.59
C ARG A 73 -22.18 -6.81 8.21
N VAL A 74 -21.49 -6.35 7.16
CA VAL A 74 -22.06 -6.31 5.80
C VAL A 74 -21.32 -7.20 4.80
N GLY A 75 -20.21 -7.81 5.22
CA GLY A 75 -19.37 -8.67 4.39
C GLY A 75 -18.30 -7.91 3.58
N ALA A 76 -17.24 -8.61 3.20
CA ALA A 76 -16.08 -8.04 2.54
C ALA A 76 -16.39 -7.38 1.19
N ARG A 77 -17.28 -7.99 0.37
CA ARG A 77 -17.68 -7.44 -0.93
C ARG A 77 -18.40 -6.09 -0.79
N HIS A 78 -19.38 -5.99 0.09
CA HIS A 78 -20.13 -4.75 0.27
C HIS A 78 -19.25 -3.65 0.89
N THR A 79 -18.37 -4.01 1.82
CA THR A 79 -17.38 -3.08 2.38
C THR A 79 -16.43 -2.55 1.31
N LEU A 80 -15.94 -3.42 0.40
CA LEU A 80 -15.09 -3.01 -0.71
C LEU A 80 -15.83 -2.03 -1.64
N VAL A 81 -17.07 -2.35 -2.04
CA VAL A 81 -17.88 -1.48 -2.92
C VAL A 81 -18.17 -0.14 -2.25
N ALA A 82 -18.58 -0.14 -0.97
CA ALA A 82 -18.85 1.09 -0.22
C ALA A 82 -17.59 1.95 -0.06
N GLY A 83 -16.44 1.33 0.23
CA GLY A 83 -15.15 2.02 0.34
C GLY A 83 -14.68 2.62 -0.98
N LEU A 84 -14.79 1.88 -2.09
CA LEU A 84 -14.49 2.39 -3.44
C LEU A 84 -15.41 3.56 -3.83
N ALA A 85 -16.71 3.42 -3.57
CA ALA A 85 -17.69 4.49 -3.85
C ALA A 85 -17.39 5.74 -3.02
N LEU A 86 -17.14 5.60 -1.71
CA LEU A 86 -16.75 6.71 -0.84
C LEU A 86 -15.44 7.36 -1.33
N THR A 87 -14.45 6.56 -1.66
CA THR A 87 -13.16 7.03 -2.20
C THR A 87 -13.35 7.84 -3.48
N ALA A 88 -14.16 7.34 -4.41
CA ALA A 88 -14.43 8.00 -5.68
C ALA A 88 -15.22 9.29 -5.50
N LEU A 89 -16.31 9.27 -4.73
CA LEU A 89 -17.17 10.43 -4.50
C LEU A 89 -16.42 11.53 -3.73
N ALA A 90 -15.74 11.17 -2.63
CA ALA A 90 -14.92 12.11 -1.87
C ALA A 90 -13.70 12.58 -2.68
N GLY A 91 -13.10 11.71 -3.49
CA GLY A 91 -12.04 12.06 -4.44
C GLY A 91 -12.48 13.09 -5.46
N ALA A 92 -13.66 12.89 -6.07
CA ALA A 92 -14.24 13.83 -7.04
C ALA A 92 -14.68 15.15 -6.37
N SER A 93 -15.21 15.10 -5.13
CA SER A 93 -15.66 16.32 -4.42
C SER A 93 -14.52 17.28 -4.07
N ARG A 94 -13.24 16.84 -4.12
CA ARG A 94 -12.09 17.74 -4.06
C ARG A 94 -12.09 18.80 -5.18
N ALA A 95 -12.73 18.50 -6.30
CA ALA A 95 -12.87 19.44 -7.42
C ALA A 95 -13.64 20.71 -7.08
N VAL A 96 -14.60 20.63 -6.16
CA VAL A 96 -15.44 21.75 -5.75
C VAL A 96 -14.94 22.41 -4.46
N SER A 97 -13.72 22.12 -3.99
CA SER A 97 -13.13 22.73 -2.79
C SER A 97 -12.86 24.22 -3.03
N PRO A 98 -13.53 25.13 -2.31
CA PRO A 98 -13.30 26.56 -2.44
C PRO A 98 -12.02 26.98 -1.69
N ASP A 99 -11.63 26.24 -0.67
CA ASP A 99 -10.52 26.52 0.23
C ASP A 99 -9.79 25.24 0.69
N ALA A 100 -8.74 25.43 1.45
CA ALA A 100 -7.91 24.35 1.98
C ALA A 100 -8.69 23.43 2.94
N LEU A 101 -9.58 23.98 3.78
CA LEU A 101 -10.32 23.20 4.78
C LEU A 101 -11.21 22.14 4.10
N VAL A 102 -11.95 22.53 3.07
CA VAL A 102 -12.81 21.62 2.30
C VAL A 102 -11.97 20.60 1.57
N LEU A 103 -10.78 20.99 1.02
CA LEU A 103 -9.85 20.04 0.40
C LEU A 103 -9.34 19.00 1.41
N PHE A 104 -8.99 19.40 2.64
CA PHE A 104 -8.59 18.48 3.71
C PHE A 104 -9.73 17.55 4.12
N ALA A 105 -10.94 18.10 4.32
CA ALA A 105 -12.11 17.31 4.72
C ALA A 105 -12.46 16.25 3.67
N THR A 106 -12.47 16.61 2.39
CA THR A 106 -12.75 15.68 1.30
C THR A 106 -11.62 14.66 1.11
N THR A 107 -10.36 15.05 1.32
CA THR A 107 -9.22 14.12 1.33
C THR A 107 -9.28 13.16 2.52
N PHE A 108 -9.72 13.63 3.69
CA PHE A 108 -9.98 12.78 4.85
C PHE A 108 -11.03 11.72 4.54
N LEU A 109 -12.17 12.10 3.99
CA LEU A 109 -13.24 11.16 3.61
C LEU A 109 -12.78 10.16 2.54
N MET A 110 -12.00 10.61 1.56
CA MET A 110 -11.40 9.74 0.55
C MET A 110 -10.45 8.72 1.19
N GLY A 111 -9.55 9.17 2.07
CA GLY A 111 -8.61 8.30 2.79
C GLY A 111 -9.33 7.31 3.72
N LEU A 112 -10.43 7.74 4.36
CA LEU A 112 -11.28 6.86 5.18
C LEU A 112 -11.89 5.74 4.33
N GLY A 113 -12.39 6.05 3.12
CA GLY A 113 -12.91 5.06 2.18
C GLY A 113 -11.86 3.98 1.87
N ILE A 114 -10.62 4.39 1.57
CA ILE A 114 -9.51 3.46 1.30
C ILE A 114 -9.19 2.62 2.53
N ALA A 115 -9.04 3.25 3.68
CA ALA A 115 -8.65 2.58 4.92
C ALA A 115 -9.66 1.51 5.36
N VAL A 116 -10.94 1.79 5.19
CA VAL A 116 -12.04 0.86 5.53
C VAL A 116 -12.11 -0.31 4.54
N MET A 117 -11.89 -0.07 3.25
CA MET A 117 -11.99 -1.14 2.24
C MET A 117 -10.73 -2.02 2.14
N GLN A 118 -9.56 -1.52 2.53
CA GLN A 118 -8.30 -2.24 2.36
C GLN A 118 -8.29 -3.62 3.05
N PRO A 119 -8.79 -3.80 4.28
CA PRO A 119 -8.88 -5.11 4.93
C PRO A 119 -9.85 -6.11 4.25
N SER A 120 -10.65 -5.67 3.27
CA SER A 120 -11.56 -6.54 2.52
C SER A 120 -10.85 -7.37 1.44
N LEU A 121 -9.71 -6.90 0.93
CA LEU A 121 -9.03 -7.56 -0.19
C LEU A 121 -8.46 -8.94 0.16
N PRO A 122 -7.78 -9.16 1.31
CA PRO A 122 -7.28 -10.49 1.67
C PRO A 122 -8.39 -11.56 1.79
N PRO A 123 -9.50 -11.34 2.49
CA PRO A 123 -10.60 -12.32 2.51
C PRO A 123 -11.21 -12.54 1.11
N LEU A 124 -11.39 -11.50 0.29
CA LEU A 124 -11.90 -11.65 -1.07
C LEU A 124 -10.94 -12.43 -1.98
N ALA A 125 -9.63 -12.23 -1.85
CA ALA A 125 -8.63 -13.01 -2.59
C ALA A 125 -8.75 -14.50 -2.24
N ARG A 126 -8.97 -14.84 -0.96
CA ARG A 126 -9.20 -16.21 -0.51
C ARG A 126 -10.54 -16.77 -1.02
N ASP A 127 -11.63 -15.99 -0.93
CA ASP A 127 -12.97 -16.44 -1.32
C ASP A 127 -13.09 -16.66 -2.83
N TRP A 128 -12.49 -15.77 -3.61
CA TRP A 128 -12.63 -15.80 -5.07
C TRP A 128 -11.64 -16.77 -5.74
N LEU A 129 -10.45 -16.99 -5.15
CA LEU A 129 -9.44 -17.92 -5.64
C LEU A 129 -8.84 -18.78 -4.51
N PRO A 130 -9.59 -19.65 -3.86
CA PRO A 130 -9.14 -20.38 -2.67
C PRO A 130 -7.97 -21.31 -2.94
N GLN A 131 -7.84 -21.82 -4.16
CA GLN A 131 -6.75 -22.71 -4.56
C GLN A 131 -5.45 -21.98 -4.96
N ARG A 132 -5.51 -20.64 -5.14
CA ARG A 132 -4.42 -19.81 -5.64
C ARG A 132 -4.36 -18.47 -4.91
N ILE A 133 -4.37 -18.53 -3.58
CA ILE A 133 -4.42 -17.33 -2.71
C ILE A 133 -3.22 -16.41 -2.95
N GLY A 134 -2.02 -16.97 -3.08
CA GLY A 134 -0.79 -16.22 -3.38
C GLY A 134 -0.89 -15.45 -4.69
N PHE A 135 -1.37 -16.11 -5.76
CA PHE A 135 -1.59 -15.48 -7.06
C PHE A 135 -2.67 -14.38 -7.00
N ALA A 136 -3.80 -14.64 -6.33
CA ALA A 136 -4.87 -13.65 -6.17
C ALA A 136 -4.36 -12.40 -5.44
N THR A 137 -3.55 -12.61 -4.38
CA THR A 137 -2.88 -11.53 -3.65
C THR A 137 -1.91 -10.76 -4.54
N ALA A 138 -1.10 -11.46 -5.34
CA ALA A 138 -0.18 -10.82 -6.28
C ALA A 138 -0.93 -9.98 -7.33
N VAL A 139 -2.10 -10.42 -7.79
CA VAL A 139 -2.92 -9.69 -8.77
C VAL A 139 -3.41 -8.36 -8.20
N TYR A 140 -4.03 -8.33 -7.01
CA TYR A 140 -4.47 -7.04 -6.46
C TYR A 140 -3.30 -6.16 -5.99
N ALA A 141 -2.20 -6.75 -5.52
CA ALA A 141 -1.00 -6.00 -5.17
C ALA A 141 -0.32 -5.39 -6.40
N ASN A 142 -0.28 -6.11 -7.55
CA ASN A 142 0.14 -5.54 -8.83
C ASN A 142 -0.77 -4.39 -9.24
N GLY A 143 -2.10 -4.55 -9.11
CA GLY A 143 -3.06 -3.47 -9.34
C GLY A 143 -2.76 -2.24 -8.50
N LEU A 144 -2.45 -2.40 -7.20
CA LEU A 144 -2.07 -1.33 -6.29
C LEU A 144 -0.84 -0.56 -6.80
N LEU A 145 0.24 -1.28 -7.13
CA LEU A 145 1.47 -0.68 -7.64
C LEU A 145 1.26 0.00 -9.01
N MET A 146 0.49 -0.64 -9.90
CA MET A 146 0.15 -0.04 -11.20
C MET A 146 -0.73 1.19 -11.04
N GLY A 147 -1.68 1.20 -10.10
CA GLY A 147 -2.50 2.37 -9.79
C GLY A 147 -1.67 3.56 -9.32
N GLU A 148 -0.65 3.31 -8.50
CA GLU A 148 0.32 4.32 -8.08
C GLU A 148 1.07 4.91 -9.27
N ILE A 149 1.67 4.06 -10.10
CA ILE A 149 2.46 4.47 -11.26
C ILE A 149 1.60 5.20 -12.29
N LEU A 150 0.42 4.70 -12.61
CA LEU A 150 -0.49 5.33 -13.57
C LEU A 150 -0.88 6.73 -13.13
N ALA A 151 -1.27 6.91 -11.86
CA ALA A 151 -1.65 8.22 -11.34
C ALA A 151 -0.51 9.23 -11.43
N VAL A 152 0.69 8.84 -11.00
CA VAL A 152 1.86 9.74 -11.02
C VAL A 152 2.33 10.03 -12.44
N SER A 153 2.45 8.99 -13.28
CA SER A 153 3.07 9.11 -14.59
C SER A 153 2.16 9.73 -15.65
N LEU A 154 0.83 9.49 -15.57
CA LEU A 154 -0.10 9.97 -16.60
C LEU A 154 -0.75 11.31 -16.26
N THR A 155 -0.69 11.77 -15.02
CA THR A 155 -1.35 13.02 -14.62
C THR A 155 -0.83 14.20 -15.44
N LEU A 156 0.48 14.46 -15.48
CA LEU A 156 1.03 15.63 -16.18
C LEU A 156 0.98 15.51 -17.72
N PRO A 157 1.41 14.38 -18.34
CA PRO A 157 1.47 14.31 -19.80
C PRO A 157 0.13 14.02 -20.48
N VAL A 158 -0.83 13.43 -19.77
CA VAL A 158 -2.08 12.98 -20.39
C VAL A 158 -3.31 13.60 -19.76
N VAL A 159 -3.53 13.35 -18.44
CA VAL A 159 -4.81 13.72 -17.80
C VAL A 159 -4.94 15.23 -17.70
N LEU A 160 -3.91 15.93 -17.22
CA LEU A 160 -3.98 17.37 -17.01
C LEU A 160 -4.21 18.15 -18.32
N PRO A 161 -3.53 17.85 -19.45
CA PRO A 161 -3.85 18.45 -20.75
C PRO A 161 -5.29 18.17 -21.22
N LEU A 162 -5.78 16.93 -21.05
CA LEU A 162 -7.14 16.55 -21.45
C LEU A 162 -8.23 17.34 -20.69
N VAL A 163 -7.93 17.73 -19.45
CA VAL A 163 -8.87 18.49 -18.61
C VAL A 163 -8.56 20.00 -18.59
N GLY A 164 -7.87 20.52 -19.60
CA GLY A 164 -7.61 21.95 -19.76
C GLY A 164 -6.68 22.53 -18.68
N GLY A 165 -5.76 21.73 -18.11
CA GLY A 165 -4.83 22.17 -17.06
C GLY A 165 -5.45 22.31 -15.66
N SER A 166 -6.70 21.90 -15.47
CA SER A 166 -7.43 22.06 -14.21
C SER A 166 -7.12 20.93 -13.22
N TRP A 167 -6.47 21.25 -12.10
CA TRP A 167 -6.25 20.28 -11.02
C TRP A 167 -7.58 19.77 -10.43
N ARG A 168 -8.62 20.59 -10.46
CA ARG A 168 -9.96 20.22 -10.02
C ARG A 168 -10.53 19.07 -10.86
N LEU A 169 -10.53 19.23 -12.17
CA LEU A 169 -10.99 18.19 -13.09
C LEU A 169 -10.06 16.98 -13.12
N ASN A 170 -8.76 17.15 -12.84
CA ASN A 170 -7.85 16.01 -12.65
C ASN A 170 -8.31 15.08 -11.54
N PHE A 171 -8.79 15.59 -10.40
CA PHE A 171 -9.32 14.77 -9.32
C PHE A 171 -10.61 14.04 -9.71
N VAL A 172 -11.48 14.67 -10.49
CA VAL A 172 -12.66 14.01 -11.07
C VAL A 172 -12.23 12.88 -12.00
N ALA A 173 -11.32 13.17 -12.92
CA ALA A 173 -10.83 12.19 -13.91
C ALA A 173 -10.27 10.92 -13.24
N TRP A 174 -9.46 11.04 -12.20
CA TRP A 174 -8.93 9.89 -11.47
C TRP A 174 -9.95 9.20 -10.55
N SER A 175 -11.04 9.88 -10.20
CA SER A 175 -12.13 9.28 -9.41
C SER A 175 -13.09 8.43 -10.28
N VAL A 176 -13.22 8.74 -11.56
CA VAL A 176 -14.09 8.00 -12.49
C VAL A 176 -13.73 6.50 -12.57
N PRO A 177 -12.48 6.09 -12.83
CA PRO A 177 -12.15 4.67 -12.87
C PRO A 177 -12.36 3.96 -11.53
N VAL A 178 -12.21 4.65 -10.40
CA VAL A 178 -12.48 4.07 -9.07
C VAL A 178 -13.98 3.85 -8.88
N LEU A 179 -14.82 4.80 -9.29
CA LEU A 179 -16.28 4.65 -9.26
C LEU A 179 -16.74 3.54 -10.21
N ALA A 180 -16.20 3.49 -11.41
CA ALA A 180 -16.48 2.41 -12.37
C ALA A 180 -16.12 1.05 -11.77
N THR A 181 -14.99 0.95 -11.06
CA THR A 181 -14.58 -0.27 -10.36
C THR A 181 -15.58 -0.67 -9.28
N ALA A 182 -16.11 0.30 -8.48
CA ALA A 182 -17.14 0.03 -7.49
C ALA A 182 -18.40 -0.57 -8.14
N VAL A 183 -18.85 0.01 -9.25
CA VAL A 183 -20.02 -0.47 -10.02
C VAL A 183 -19.75 -1.86 -10.60
N LEU A 184 -18.59 -2.08 -11.23
CA LEU A 184 -18.24 -3.37 -11.82
C LEU A 184 -18.18 -4.49 -10.76
N ILE A 185 -17.60 -4.23 -9.60
CA ILE A 185 -17.58 -5.19 -8.48
C ILE A 185 -18.99 -5.42 -7.95
N GLY A 186 -19.79 -4.35 -7.83
CA GLY A 186 -21.18 -4.46 -7.41
C GLY A 186 -22.05 -5.33 -8.34
N LEU A 187 -21.78 -5.32 -9.64
CA LEU A 187 -22.58 -6.05 -10.64
C LEU A 187 -22.00 -7.43 -10.97
N LEU A 188 -20.67 -7.54 -11.12
CA LEU A 188 -20.04 -8.70 -11.75
C LEU A 188 -19.26 -9.61 -10.78
N ALA A 189 -18.94 -9.12 -9.57
CA ALA A 189 -18.14 -9.91 -8.65
C ALA A 189 -18.89 -11.16 -8.18
N PRO A 190 -18.19 -12.30 -8.05
CA PRO A 190 -18.77 -13.49 -7.45
C PRO A 190 -19.33 -13.19 -6.05
N PRO A 191 -20.38 -13.90 -5.62
CA PRO A 191 -20.80 -13.81 -4.23
C PRO A 191 -19.60 -14.19 -3.36
N ALA A 192 -19.23 -13.29 -2.44
CA ALA A 192 -18.32 -13.67 -1.35
C ALA A 192 -19.09 -14.63 -0.45
N HIS A 193 -18.40 -15.60 0.14
CA HIS A 193 -19.02 -16.38 1.19
C HIS A 193 -19.54 -15.37 2.22
N ALA A 194 -20.87 -15.33 2.38
CA ALA A 194 -21.44 -14.73 3.57
C ALA A 194 -20.86 -15.59 4.70
N GLY A 195 -19.77 -15.14 5.31
CA GLY A 195 -19.33 -15.72 6.55
C GLY A 195 -20.58 -15.89 7.36
N ALA A 196 -20.86 -17.10 7.85
CA ALA A 196 -22.05 -17.37 8.65
C ALA A 196 -22.16 -16.15 9.55
N ARG A 197 -23.31 -15.42 9.52
CA ARG A 197 -23.49 -14.18 10.27
C ARG A 197 -22.88 -14.40 11.62
N SER A 198 -21.56 -14.17 11.69
CA SER A 198 -20.81 -14.33 12.94
C SER A 198 -21.46 -13.29 13.83
N ASP A 199 -21.98 -13.71 14.93
CA ASP A 199 -22.63 -12.88 15.96
C ASP A 199 -21.83 -11.60 16.16
N GLY A 200 -21.91 -10.59 15.36
CA GLY A 200 -21.24 -9.28 15.28
C GLY A 200 -20.07 -8.99 16.26
N ARG A 201 -19.65 -9.98 17.01
CA ARG A 201 -18.74 -9.94 18.15
C ARG A 201 -17.25 -10.06 17.80
N ARG A 202 -16.90 -10.62 16.64
CA ARG A 202 -15.48 -10.88 16.28
C ARG A 202 -14.99 -9.95 15.18
N TRP A 203 -14.86 -8.66 15.44
CA TRP A 203 -14.27 -7.67 14.51
C TRP A 203 -12.96 -7.07 15.02
N TRP A 204 -12.76 -7.11 16.35
CA TRP A 204 -11.58 -6.50 16.97
C TRP A 204 -10.36 -7.40 16.77
N PRO A 205 -9.22 -6.85 16.31
CA PRO A 205 -8.00 -7.62 16.15
C PRO A 205 -7.54 -8.25 17.46
N GLU A 206 -6.92 -9.41 17.38
CA GLU A 206 -6.36 -10.08 18.54
C GLU A 206 -5.00 -9.49 18.90
N TRP A 207 -5.00 -8.37 19.61
CA TRP A 207 -3.77 -7.69 20.01
C TRP A 207 -2.91 -8.49 20.99
N GLY A 208 -3.46 -9.43 21.74
CA GLY A 208 -2.72 -10.38 22.59
C GLY A 208 -2.06 -11.51 21.82
N ASN A 209 -2.36 -11.68 20.53
CA ASN A 209 -1.82 -12.76 19.72
C ASN A 209 -0.51 -12.34 19.04
N ALA A 210 0.60 -13.03 19.36
CA ALA A 210 1.90 -12.78 18.77
C ALA A 210 1.91 -12.86 17.22
N ARG A 211 1.01 -13.65 16.62
CA ARG A 211 0.85 -13.74 15.17
C ARG A 211 0.46 -12.40 14.55
N THR A 212 -0.48 -11.67 15.15
CA THR A 212 -0.92 -10.34 14.68
C THR A 212 0.25 -9.36 14.64
N TRP A 213 1.03 -9.29 15.72
CA TRP A 213 2.22 -8.44 15.79
C TRP A 213 3.30 -8.87 14.81
N ARG A 214 3.55 -10.18 14.69
CA ARG A 214 4.57 -10.71 13.78
C ARG A 214 4.31 -10.29 12.34
N ILE A 215 3.12 -10.59 11.80
CA ILE A 215 2.81 -10.24 10.41
C ILE A 215 2.65 -8.73 10.21
N GLY A 216 2.13 -8.01 11.21
CA GLY A 216 2.03 -6.54 11.18
C GLY A 216 3.40 -5.87 11.14
N LEU A 217 4.36 -6.33 11.95
CA LEU A 217 5.73 -5.82 11.96
C LEU A 217 6.50 -6.22 10.68
N MET A 218 6.23 -7.40 10.12
CA MET A 218 6.86 -7.81 8.84
C MET A 218 6.39 -6.90 7.69
N LEU A 219 5.09 -6.66 7.54
CA LEU A 219 4.57 -5.70 6.56
C LEU A 219 5.03 -4.27 6.91
N GLY A 220 5.06 -3.94 8.20
CA GLY A 220 5.52 -2.65 8.71
C GLY A 220 6.98 -2.37 8.37
N SER A 221 7.83 -3.41 8.38
CA SER A 221 9.24 -3.29 8.03
C SER A 221 9.41 -2.80 6.58
N VAL A 222 8.74 -3.42 5.63
CA VAL A 222 8.86 -3.02 4.21
C VAL A 222 8.24 -1.66 3.94
N ASN A 223 7.10 -1.35 4.55
CA ASN A 223 6.45 -0.05 4.40
C ASN A 223 7.30 1.07 5.04
N ALA A 224 7.80 0.85 6.26
CA ALA A 224 8.65 1.81 6.95
C ALA A 224 9.93 2.13 6.16
N LEU A 225 10.59 1.10 5.62
CA LEU A 225 11.77 1.24 4.77
C LEU A 225 11.48 2.07 3.52
N TYR A 226 10.41 1.75 2.82
CA TYR A 226 10.00 2.45 1.61
C TYR A 226 9.70 3.94 1.89
N PHE A 227 8.88 4.24 2.91
CA PHE A 227 8.53 5.61 3.24
C PHE A 227 9.71 6.41 3.80
N ALA A 228 10.53 5.82 4.69
CA ALA A 228 11.71 6.48 5.23
C ALA A 228 12.74 6.79 4.13
N THR A 229 12.97 5.86 3.20
CA THR A 229 13.90 6.09 2.10
C THR A 229 13.41 7.19 1.16
N ASN A 230 12.12 7.19 0.80
CA ASN A 230 11.55 8.29 0.00
C ASN A 230 11.68 9.65 0.70
N ALA A 231 11.55 9.69 2.02
CA ALA A 231 11.65 10.93 2.80
C ALA A 231 13.09 11.46 2.92
N PHE A 232 14.05 10.59 3.26
CA PHE A 232 15.39 11.05 3.62
C PHE A 232 16.43 11.00 2.49
N LEU A 233 16.21 10.17 1.47
CA LEU A 233 17.18 10.00 0.39
C LEU A 233 17.50 11.30 -0.37
N PRO A 234 16.50 12.19 -0.67
CA PRO A 234 16.79 13.46 -1.31
C PRO A 234 17.75 14.35 -0.50
N ASP A 235 17.45 14.56 0.77
CA ASP A 235 18.25 15.43 1.63
C ASP A 235 19.62 14.81 1.94
N TYR A 236 19.69 13.49 2.10
CA TYR A 236 20.94 12.75 2.26
C TYR A 236 21.89 12.99 1.08
N LEU A 237 21.40 12.84 -0.16
CA LEU A 237 22.19 13.07 -1.36
C LEU A 237 22.51 14.55 -1.59
N HIS A 238 21.57 15.45 -1.28
CA HIS A 238 21.78 16.88 -1.42
C HIS A 238 22.90 17.37 -0.49
N ARG A 239 22.86 17.00 0.79
CA ARG A 239 23.90 17.38 1.77
C ARG A 239 25.26 16.77 1.45
N ALA A 240 25.29 15.61 0.80
CA ALA A 240 26.52 14.98 0.34
C ALA A 240 27.09 15.60 -0.96
N GLY A 241 26.43 16.62 -1.53
CA GLY A 241 26.85 17.24 -2.81
C GLY A 241 26.50 16.43 -4.05
N HIS A 242 25.64 15.39 -3.91
CA HIS A 242 25.25 14.48 -5.01
C HIS A 242 23.79 14.69 -5.48
N GLY A 243 23.29 15.92 -5.45
CA GLY A 243 21.91 16.27 -5.81
C GLY A 243 21.48 15.79 -7.21
N ALA A 244 22.40 15.72 -8.17
CA ALA A 244 22.13 15.21 -9.51
C ALA A 244 21.64 13.74 -9.54
N GLN A 245 21.88 12.96 -8.47
CA GLN A 245 21.48 11.56 -8.37
C GLN A 245 20.09 11.37 -7.74
N ILE A 246 19.49 12.40 -7.14
CA ILE A 246 18.20 12.31 -6.43
C ILE A 246 17.12 11.74 -7.35
N GLY A 247 16.90 12.37 -8.50
CA GLY A 247 15.87 11.93 -9.44
C GLY A 247 16.07 10.48 -9.89
N ARG A 248 17.30 10.10 -10.23
CA ARG A 248 17.64 8.74 -10.68
C ARG A 248 17.41 7.71 -9.56
N SER A 249 17.80 8.03 -8.33
CA SER A 249 17.63 7.12 -7.18
C SER A 249 16.18 6.91 -6.83
N LEU A 250 15.37 7.97 -6.77
CA LEU A 250 13.93 7.87 -6.52
C LEU A 250 13.19 7.15 -7.66
N THR A 251 13.58 7.41 -8.91
CA THR A 251 13.00 6.72 -10.06
C THR A 251 13.27 5.21 -9.99
N LEU A 252 14.50 4.79 -9.70
CA LEU A 252 14.85 3.38 -9.58
C LEU A 252 14.17 2.74 -8.36
N LEU A 253 14.09 3.43 -7.22
CA LEU A 253 13.35 2.96 -6.04
C LEU A 253 11.90 2.61 -6.40
N ASN A 254 11.25 3.40 -7.23
CA ASN A 254 9.85 3.21 -7.58
C ASN A 254 9.65 2.25 -8.78
N ILE A 255 10.45 2.36 -9.83
CA ILE A 255 10.31 1.52 -11.04
C ILE A 255 10.68 0.06 -10.76
N CYS A 256 11.70 -0.20 -9.94
CA CYS A 256 12.12 -1.57 -9.62
C CYS A 256 11.10 -2.36 -8.79
N GLN A 257 10.04 -1.73 -8.29
CA GLN A 257 8.88 -2.43 -7.73
C GLN A 257 8.13 -3.26 -8.79
N LEU A 258 8.13 -2.83 -10.05
CA LEU A 258 7.43 -3.53 -11.13
C LEU A 258 7.99 -4.94 -11.40
N PRO A 259 9.30 -5.14 -11.64
CA PRO A 259 9.87 -6.48 -11.78
C PRO A 259 9.52 -7.40 -10.61
N ALA A 260 9.57 -6.90 -9.36
CA ALA A 260 9.18 -7.68 -8.19
C ALA A 260 7.70 -8.10 -8.24
N SER A 261 6.83 -7.18 -8.63
CA SER A 261 5.39 -7.45 -8.74
C SER A 261 5.08 -8.47 -9.85
N PHE A 262 5.71 -8.36 -11.02
CA PHE A 262 5.57 -9.36 -12.10
C PHE A 262 6.14 -10.71 -11.71
N LEU A 263 7.29 -10.74 -11.02
CA LEU A 263 7.85 -11.99 -10.49
C LEU A 263 6.87 -12.67 -9.52
N MET A 264 6.21 -11.88 -8.67
CA MET A 264 5.21 -12.41 -7.76
C MET A 264 3.96 -12.91 -8.47
N LEU A 265 3.52 -12.29 -9.57
CA LEU A 265 2.43 -12.84 -10.39
C LEU A 265 2.76 -14.25 -10.92
N ALA A 266 4.03 -14.50 -11.27
CA ALA A 266 4.46 -15.80 -11.77
C ALA A 266 4.66 -16.86 -10.67
N PHE A 267 5.12 -16.47 -9.50
CA PHE A 267 5.66 -17.41 -8.50
C PHE A 267 5.03 -17.30 -7.10
N ALA A 268 4.05 -16.41 -6.87
CA ALA A 268 3.50 -16.15 -5.54
C ALA A 268 3.03 -17.43 -4.82
N ASP A 269 2.27 -18.30 -5.50
CA ASP A 269 1.75 -19.54 -4.90
C ASP A 269 2.87 -20.49 -4.42
N ARG A 270 4.06 -20.44 -5.04
CA ARG A 270 5.23 -21.25 -4.66
C ARG A 270 6.04 -20.63 -3.53
N LEU A 271 6.03 -19.29 -3.43
CA LEU A 271 6.88 -18.51 -2.53
C LEU A 271 6.20 -18.21 -1.20
N THR A 272 4.90 -17.91 -1.21
CA THR A 272 4.15 -17.51 -0.01
C THR A 272 4.03 -18.61 1.06
N GLY A 273 4.09 -19.88 0.65
CA GLY A 273 4.10 -21.02 1.58
C GLY A 273 5.45 -21.36 2.20
N ARG A 274 6.51 -20.57 1.94
CA ARG A 274 7.89 -20.85 2.40
C ARG A 274 8.43 -19.70 3.22
N ARG A 275 9.26 -20.01 4.24
CA ARG A 275 9.87 -18.99 5.11
C ARG A 275 11.03 -18.23 4.45
N TRP A 276 11.83 -18.92 3.63
CA TRP A 276 13.07 -18.36 3.07
C TRP A 276 12.86 -17.09 2.21
N PRO A 277 11.75 -16.90 1.44
CA PRO A 277 11.58 -15.67 0.68
C PRO A 277 11.41 -14.44 1.58
N PHE A 278 10.76 -14.59 2.73
CA PHE A 278 10.63 -13.51 3.71
C PHE A 278 11.96 -13.18 4.37
N VAL A 279 12.75 -14.20 4.75
CA VAL A 279 14.11 -13.99 5.28
C VAL A 279 15.00 -13.30 4.24
N ALA A 280 14.98 -13.80 3.00
CA ALA A 280 15.74 -13.21 1.90
C ALA A 280 15.35 -11.75 1.66
N THR A 281 14.05 -11.43 1.71
CA THR A 281 13.57 -10.05 1.58
C THR A 281 14.14 -9.15 2.69
N GLY A 282 14.08 -9.57 3.95
CA GLY A 282 14.64 -8.80 5.06
C GLY A 282 16.14 -8.55 4.89
N LEU A 283 16.90 -9.59 4.50
CA LEU A 283 18.33 -9.46 4.24
C LEU A 283 18.66 -8.59 3.03
N LEU A 284 17.89 -8.68 1.94
CA LEU A 284 18.05 -7.82 0.78
C LEU A 284 17.72 -6.35 1.11
N CYS A 285 16.67 -6.09 1.89
CA CYS A 285 16.37 -4.76 2.39
C CYS A 285 17.52 -4.21 3.25
N LEU A 286 18.04 -5.02 4.18
CA LEU A 286 19.19 -4.64 5.01
C LEU A 286 20.42 -4.32 4.16
N ALA A 287 20.78 -5.22 3.23
CA ALA A 287 21.90 -5.00 2.32
C ALA A 287 21.71 -3.73 1.48
N SER A 288 20.48 -3.45 1.04
CA SER A 288 20.16 -2.25 0.25
C SER A 288 20.34 -0.96 1.06
N VAL A 289 19.84 -0.93 2.31
CA VAL A 289 20.04 0.23 3.21
C VAL A 289 21.51 0.45 3.51
N LEU A 290 22.23 -0.62 3.86
CA LEU A 290 23.68 -0.53 4.10
C LEU A 290 24.43 -0.11 2.84
N GLY A 291 24.00 -0.58 1.66
CA GLY A 291 24.56 -0.16 0.38
C GLY A 291 24.35 1.32 0.09
N VAL A 292 23.17 1.88 0.40
CA VAL A 292 22.89 3.32 0.26
C VAL A 292 23.84 4.14 1.17
N VAL A 293 24.10 3.66 2.39
CA VAL A 293 24.84 4.43 3.40
C VAL A 293 26.37 4.22 3.32
N LEU A 294 26.83 3.00 3.04
CA LEU A 294 28.24 2.63 3.15
C LEU A 294 28.98 2.58 1.81
N MET A 295 28.28 2.45 0.69
CA MET A 295 28.92 2.34 -0.62
C MET A 295 29.11 3.73 -1.28
N PRO A 296 30.01 3.85 -2.27
CA PRO A 296 30.19 5.10 -2.99
C PRO A 296 28.87 5.63 -3.59
N TYR A 297 28.66 6.93 -3.55
CA TYR A 297 27.43 7.58 -3.99
C TYR A 297 27.01 7.24 -5.43
N ALA A 298 27.95 6.90 -6.31
CA ALA A 298 27.68 6.44 -7.67
C ALA A 298 26.75 5.19 -7.72
N TRP A 299 26.75 4.37 -6.67
CA TRP A 299 25.96 3.15 -6.55
C TRP A 299 24.62 3.33 -5.84
N VAL A 300 24.37 4.49 -5.22
CA VAL A 300 23.13 4.77 -4.48
C VAL A 300 21.88 4.53 -5.35
N PRO A 301 21.84 4.93 -6.63
CA PRO A 301 20.66 4.62 -7.47
C PRO A 301 20.40 3.10 -7.61
N ALA A 302 21.47 2.29 -7.75
CA ALA A 302 21.33 0.84 -7.86
C ALA A 302 20.83 0.20 -6.56
N TRP A 303 21.36 0.62 -5.41
CA TRP A 303 20.89 0.18 -4.09
C TRP A 303 19.46 0.62 -3.81
N SER A 304 19.07 1.83 -4.22
CA SER A 304 17.70 2.32 -4.14
C SER A 304 16.76 1.43 -4.98
N GLY A 305 17.17 1.06 -6.18
CA GLY A 305 16.40 0.13 -7.03
C GLY A 305 16.24 -1.25 -6.40
N LEU A 306 17.31 -1.81 -5.81
CA LEU A 306 17.26 -3.08 -5.09
C LEU A 306 16.34 -2.99 -3.86
N LEU A 307 16.34 -1.87 -3.15
CA LEU A 307 15.44 -1.63 -2.02
C LEU A 307 13.98 -1.60 -2.49
N GLY A 308 13.68 -0.87 -3.57
CA GLY A 308 12.33 -0.82 -4.14
C GLY A 308 11.82 -2.20 -4.56
N PHE A 309 12.66 -2.97 -5.26
CA PHE A 309 12.36 -4.36 -5.61
C PHE A 309 12.05 -5.20 -4.36
N SER A 310 12.92 -5.14 -3.35
CA SER A 310 12.78 -5.94 -2.14
C SER A 310 11.56 -5.54 -1.32
N CYS A 311 11.25 -4.24 -1.22
CA CYS A 311 10.05 -3.76 -0.53
C CYS A 311 8.77 -4.22 -1.23
N ALA A 312 8.69 -4.14 -2.56
CA ALA A 312 7.51 -4.61 -3.31
C ALA A 312 7.35 -6.13 -3.22
N PHE A 313 8.45 -6.87 -3.29
CA PHE A 313 8.45 -8.32 -3.14
C PHE A 313 7.93 -8.72 -1.74
N GLY A 314 8.45 -8.09 -0.68
CA GLY A 314 8.02 -8.30 0.70
C GLY A 314 6.59 -7.84 0.97
N LEU A 315 6.14 -6.78 0.32
CA LEU A 315 4.75 -6.31 0.38
C LEU A 315 3.79 -7.43 -0.07
N VAL A 316 4.00 -7.99 -1.27
CA VAL A 316 3.13 -9.03 -1.83
C VAL A 316 3.16 -10.29 -0.97
N LEU A 317 4.35 -10.72 -0.52
CA LEU A 317 4.49 -11.85 0.39
C LEU A 317 3.70 -11.64 1.68
N SER A 318 3.84 -10.47 2.31
CA SER A 318 3.20 -10.18 3.60
C SER A 318 1.69 -10.04 3.48
N LEU A 319 1.19 -9.47 2.37
CA LEU A 319 -0.24 -9.36 2.10
C LEU A 319 -0.93 -10.73 1.93
N ALA A 320 -0.20 -11.77 1.53
CA ALA A 320 -0.71 -13.12 1.42
C ALA A 320 -0.83 -13.86 2.78
N LEU A 321 -0.18 -13.36 3.85
CA LEU A 321 -0.15 -14.05 5.15
C LEU A 321 -1.51 -14.14 5.85
N PRO A 322 -2.33 -13.07 5.95
CA PRO A 322 -3.61 -13.19 6.63
C PRO A 322 -4.54 -14.27 6.04
N PRO A 323 -4.78 -14.32 4.72
CA PRO A 323 -5.64 -15.36 4.15
C PRO A 323 -5.04 -16.76 4.20
N LEU A 324 -3.72 -16.92 4.41
CA LEU A 324 -3.06 -18.21 4.56
C LEU A 324 -3.06 -18.70 6.03
N LEU A 325 -3.02 -17.79 6.99
CA LEU A 325 -2.77 -18.12 8.40
C LEU A 325 -4.03 -18.05 9.29
N ALA A 326 -5.07 -17.33 8.87
CA ALA A 326 -6.31 -17.19 9.64
C ALA A 326 -7.41 -18.12 9.13
N GLU A 327 -8.36 -18.44 10.02
CA GLU A 327 -9.63 -19.03 9.61
C GLU A 327 -10.40 -18.08 8.67
N PRO A 328 -11.30 -18.58 7.80
CA PRO A 328 -12.01 -17.74 6.85
C PRO A 328 -12.69 -16.51 7.46
N ASP A 329 -13.36 -16.70 8.59
CA ASP A 329 -14.11 -15.67 9.30
C ASP A 329 -13.22 -14.66 10.05
N ASP A 330 -11.94 -14.98 10.28
CA ASP A 330 -10.99 -14.15 11.03
C ASP A 330 -9.96 -13.42 10.12
N VAL A 331 -9.94 -13.70 8.80
CA VAL A 331 -8.98 -13.08 7.88
C VAL A 331 -9.05 -11.56 7.94
N HIS A 332 -10.25 -10.97 7.98
CA HIS A 332 -10.42 -9.52 8.02
C HIS A 332 -9.88 -8.89 9.32
N ARG A 333 -10.02 -9.57 10.47
CA ARG A 333 -9.50 -9.12 11.77
C ARG A 333 -7.98 -9.13 11.79
N LEU A 334 -7.39 -10.22 11.33
CA LEU A 334 -5.94 -10.35 11.22
C LEU A 334 -5.35 -9.34 10.23
N SER A 335 -6.03 -9.13 9.09
CA SER A 335 -5.66 -8.11 8.11
C SER A 335 -5.72 -6.70 8.68
N ALA A 336 -6.79 -6.36 9.42
CA ALA A 336 -6.93 -5.05 10.04
C ALA A 336 -5.81 -4.78 11.06
N GLY A 337 -5.50 -5.75 11.94
CA GLY A 337 -4.38 -5.64 12.87
C GLY A 337 -3.04 -5.48 12.15
N MET A 338 -2.81 -6.27 11.10
CA MET A 338 -1.61 -6.20 10.27
C MET A 338 -1.46 -4.80 9.63
N PHE A 339 -2.51 -4.24 9.04
CA PHE A 339 -2.45 -2.92 8.41
C PHE A 339 -2.25 -1.80 9.43
N THR A 340 -2.96 -1.84 10.57
CA THR A 340 -2.78 -0.86 11.65
C THR A 340 -1.33 -0.81 12.13
N ILE A 341 -0.73 -1.95 12.45
CA ILE A 341 0.67 -2.02 12.89
C ILE A 341 1.60 -1.54 11.76
N SER A 342 1.35 -1.98 10.53
CA SER A 342 2.21 -1.65 9.39
C SER A 342 2.25 -0.16 9.09
N TYR A 343 1.10 0.51 9.03
CA TYR A 343 1.07 1.95 8.78
C TYR A 343 1.52 2.77 9.99
N ALA A 344 1.34 2.27 11.22
CA ALA A 344 1.97 2.87 12.39
C ALA A 344 3.50 2.84 12.27
N CYS A 345 4.10 1.74 11.83
CA CYS A 345 5.54 1.68 11.56
C CYS A 345 5.96 2.64 10.45
N ALA A 346 5.15 2.77 9.38
CA ALA A 346 5.43 3.70 8.28
C ALA A 346 5.44 5.18 8.70
N VAL A 347 4.77 5.52 9.80
CA VAL A 347 4.79 6.86 10.40
C VAL A 347 5.91 6.99 11.44
N VAL A 348 6.01 6.04 12.35
CA VAL A 348 6.92 6.13 13.50
C VAL A 348 8.39 6.01 13.07
N VAL A 349 8.72 5.10 12.16
CA VAL A 349 10.11 4.84 11.77
C VAL A 349 10.78 6.04 11.10
N PRO A 350 10.14 6.75 10.15
CA PRO A 350 10.70 8.01 9.64
C PRO A 350 10.87 9.08 10.73
N ILE A 351 9.92 9.21 11.67
CA ILE A 351 10.05 10.18 12.78
C ILE A 351 11.29 9.87 13.61
N VAL A 352 11.48 8.60 14.01
CA VAL A 352 12.67 8.17 14.78
C VAL A 352 13.95 8.35 13.94
N GLY A 353 13.88 8.12 12.63
CA GLY A 353 14.99 8.39 11.70
C GLY A 353 15.39 9.87 11.66
N GLY A 354 14.40 10.77 11.59
CA GLY A 354 14.62 12.21 11.67
C GLY A 354 15.25 12.63 12.99
N MET A 355 14.72 12.14 14.12
CA MET A 355 15.30 12.38 15.45
C MET A 355 16.74 11.87 15.57
N ALA A 356 17.05 10.70 14.99
CA ALA A 356 18.42 10.17 14.97
C ALA A 356 19.36 11.07 14.17
N TRP A 357 18.89 11.61 13.04
CA TRP A 357 19.66 12.59 12.27
C TRP A 357 19.90 13.88 13.05
N ASP A 358 18.83 14.47 13.60
CA ASP A 358 18.91 15.75 14.33
C ASP A 358 19.83 15.65 15.56
N SER A 359 19.77 14.53 16.29
CA SER A 359 20.57 14.33 17.50
C SER A 359 22.05 14.04 17.23
N THR A 360 22.37 13.40 16.09
CA THR A 360 23.75 13.01 15.74
C THR A 360 24.42 14.00 14.79
N GLY A 361 23.66 14.83 14.06
CA GLY A 361 24.16 15.64 12.96
C GLY A 361 24.56 14.86 11.72
N VAL A 362 24.43 13.52 11.73
CA VAL A 362 24.84 12.62 10.65
C VAL A 362 23.64 12.18 9.82
N ALA A 363 23.60 12.60 8.55
CA ALA A 363 22.47 12.29 7.66
C ALA A 363 22.21 10.78 7.49
N ALA A 364 23.26 9.97 7.51
CA ALA A 364 23.16 8.51 7.43
C ALA A 364 22.40 7.88 8.62
N ALA A 365 22.37 8.54 9.79
CA ALA A 365 21.68 8.05 10.98
C ALA A 365 20.16 7.94 10.75
N ALA A 366 19.59 8.71 9.82
CA ALA A 366 18.17 8.62 9.45
C ALA A 366 17.77 7.22 8.94
N PHE A 367 18.70 6.48 8.38
CA PHE A 367 18.45 5.13 7.84
C PHE A 367 18.61 4.01 8.88
N ALA A 368 19.19 4.30 10.06
CA ALA A 368 19.46 3.29 11.09
C ALA A 368 18.18 2.57 11.59
N PRO A 369 17.05 3.27 11.90
CA PRO A 369 15.82 2.59 12.29
C PRO A 369 15.30 1.67 11.17
N GLY A 370 15.43 2.08 9.90
CA GLY A 370 15.09 1.24 8.74
C GLY A 370 15.93 -0.04 8.69
N ALA A 371 17.24 0.04 8.92
CA ALA A 371 18.11 -1.13 8.97
C ALA A 371 17.71 -2.11 10.09
N VAL A 372 17.32 -1.59 11.26
CA VAL A 372 16.79 -2.42 12.37
C VAL A 372 15.50 -3.13 11.95
N PHE A 373 14.58 -2.45 11.25
CA PHE A 373 13.34 -3.04 10.77
C PHE A 373 13.59 -4.07 9.66
N ALA A 374 14.56 -3.87 8.78
CA ALA A 374 14.96 -4.87 7.78
C ALA A 374 15.46 -6.16 8.44
N LEU A 375 16.31 -6.05 9.48
CA LEU A 375 16.75 -7.19 10.27
C LEU A 375 15.59 -7.85 11.02
N LEU A 376 14.72 -7.04 11.62
CA LEU A 376 13.52 -7.52 12.32
C LEU A 376 12.64 -8.36 11.40
N MET A 377 12.43 -7.95 10.14
CA MET A 377 11.69 -8.75 9.17
C MET A 377 12.33 -10.14 8.97
N ALA A 378 13.64 -10.21 8.79
CA ALA A 378 14.34 -11.47 8.59
C ALA A 378 14.19 -12.40 9.83
N VAL A 379 14.35 -11.82 11.03
CA VAL A 379 14.23 -12.57 12.30
C VAL A 379 12.79 -13.06 12.52
N LEU A 380 11.79 -12.21 12.32
CA LEU A 380 10.38 -12.58 12.50
C LEU A 380 9.94 -13.65 11.50
N ALA A 381 10.52 -13.65 10.29
CA ALA A 381 10.24 -14.65 9.27
C ALA A 381 10.69 -16.07 9.68
N LEU A 382 11.73 -16.22 10.48
CA LEU A 382 12.19 -17.52 10.98
C LEU A 382 11.14 -18.19 11.87
N GLY A 383 10.34 -17.40 12.60
CA GLY A 383 9.27 -17.88 13.47
C GLY A 383 7.90 -18.03 12.79
N LEU A 384 7.78 -17.89 11.47
CA LEU A 384 6.50 -18.08 10.77
C LEU A 384 6.10 -19.56 10.77
N ASP A 385 4.89 -19.85 11.26
CA ASP A 385 4.26 -21.17 11.15
C ASP A 385 3.37 -21.18 9.90
N LEU A 386 4.01 -21.50 8.76
CA LEU A 386 3.32 -21.61 7.47
C LEU A 386 2.76 -23.04 7.31
N PRO A 387 1.55 -23.19 6.72
CA PRO A 387 1.03 -24.50 6.37
C PRO A 387 2.04 -25.20 5.45
N ARG A 388 2.37 -26.42 5.80
CA ARG A 388 3.19 -27.27 4.91
C ARG A 388 2.35 -27.57 3.67
N GLY A 389 2.75 -27.04 2.53
CA GLY A 389 2.16 -27.32 1.23
C GLY A 389 2.34 -28.78 0.81
#